data_e90f207a64079a7b7259b463143a8cf5
#
_entry.id   e90f207a64079a7b7259b463143a8cf5
#
_cell.length_a   1.000
_cell.length_b   1.000
_cell.length_c   1.000
_cell.angle_alpha   90.00
_cell.angle_beta   90.00
_cell.angle_gamma   90.00
#
_symmetry.space_group_name_H-M   'P 1'
#
loop_
_entity.id
_entity.type
_entity.pdbx_description
1 polymer ?
#
loop_
_entity_poly.entity_id
_entity_poly.type
_entity_poly.pdbx_seq_one_letter_code
_entity_poly.pdbx_strand_id
1 'polypeptide(L)'
;MTERLSAAAVQLPSSTSNLGSGYDTLGLALNRYLVASFEPGGNALECVWDGTLANLEVTDNDNLLVGAFTRIFNQEGLIPCGVLRATSDIPISRGLGSSAAAVLAGYDLARAVLNKPRDDTGAFVEAHRQDGHGENAAACLHGGLCAVVHHPNNPIIVPLKLSSRVGFAYVAPSKGISTRKARRVLPKEVGHEVAVRSLGRITALVQGFARGDPELIRIGVEDELHVPYRLSLIDSAEEAIAAGYEAGAWAVTISGAGSGIIAMCDLENTEAISDAMCVVLSRAIGESNCLSFSAAPDHVGLRRLS
;
A
#
# COMPACT_ATOMS: atom_id res chain seq x y z
N MET A 1 -3.80 -26.88 29.53
CA MET A 1 -4.86 -27.04 28.51
C MET A 1 -4.22 -26.62 27.18
N THR A 2 -4.01 -27.56 26.27
CA THR A 2 -3.57 -27.23 24.89
C THR A 2 -4.66 -26.36 24.25
N GLU A 3 -4.36 -25.08 24.02
CA GLU A 3 -5.27 -24.20 23.27
C GLU A 3 -5.58 -24.87 21.92
N ARG A 4 -6.86 -25.10 21.66
CA ARG A 4 -7.28 -25.72 20.41
C ARG A 4 -7.15 -24.68 19.30
N LEU A 5 -6.21 -24.89 18.37
CA LEU A 5 -6.08 -24.06 17.18
C LEU A 5 -7.34 -24.16 16.32
N SER A 6 -7.75 -23.06 15.73
CA SER A 6 -8.90 -23.01 14.81
C SER A 6 -8.44 -22.65 13.40
N ALA A 7 -9.09 -23.20 12.39
CA ALA A 7 -8.93 -22.68 11.03
C ALA A 7 -9.42 -21.23 10.99
N ALA A 8 -8.70 -20.39 10.25
CA ALA A 8 -9.03 -18.99 10.13
C ALA A 8 -8.60 -18.43 8.76
N ALA A 9 -9.23 -17.33 8.36
CA ALA A 9 -8.84 -16.60 7.17
C ALA A 9 -8.98 -15.08 7.40
N VAL A 10 -8.12 -14.31 6.72
CA VAL A 10 -8.11 -12.84 6.75
C VAL A 10 -8.00 -12.28 5.35
N GLN A 11 -8.55 -11.09 5.15
CA GLN A 11 -8.44 -10.32 3.91
C GLN A 11 -7.96 -8.91 4.22
N LEU A 12 -7.01 -8.44 3.42
CA LEU A 12 -6.48 -7.07 3.51
C LEU A 12 -6.50 -6.42 2.13
N PRO A 13 -6.87 -5.13 2.06
CA PRO A 13 -6.72 -4.36 0.83
C PRO A 13 -5.26 -3.99 0.58
N SER A 14 -4.93 -3.68 -0.67
CA SER A 14 -3.73 -2.93 -1.03
C SER A 14 -3.82 -1.49 -0.52
N SER A 15 -2.71 -0.77 -0.61
CA SER A 15 -2.70 0.65 -0.30
C SER A 15 -1.74 1.42 -1.18
N THR A 16 -2.13 2.59 -1.63
CA THR A 16 -1.19 3.61 -2.12
C THR A 16 -0.80 4.54 -0.99
N SER A 17 0.34 5.17 -1.06
CA SER A 17 0.80 6.10 -0.03
C SER A 17 1.51 7.31 -0.61
N ASN A 18 1.84 8.24 0.26
CA ASN A 18 2.46 9.52 -0.04
C ASN A 18 1.52 10.48 -0.79
N LEU A 19 1.00 10.12 -1.95
CA LEU A 19 0.07 10.92 -2.75
C LEU A 19 0.60 12.35 -3.01
N GLY A 20 1.89 12.46 -3.36
CA GLY A 20 2.60 13.73 -3.47
C GLY A 20 3.05 14.24 -2.10
N SER A 21 2.59 15.41 -1.67
CA SER A 21 3.06 16.07 -0.43
C SER A 21 2.80 15.33 0.88
N GLY A 22 2.06 14.23 0.85
CA GLY A 22 1.79 13.40 2.03
C GLY A 22 2.87 12.38 2.37
N TYR A 23 4.14 12.66 2.03
CA TYR A 23 5.27 11.77 2.24
C TYR A 23 5.34 11.20 3.67
N ASP A 24 5.47 9.86 3.78
CA ASP A 24 5.49 9.07 5.02
C ASP A 24 4.32 9.38 5.99
N THR A 25 3.27 10.01 5.49
CA THR A 25 2.12 10.49 6.29
C THR A 25 0.79 9.96 5.76
N LEU A 26 0.50 10.09 4.45
CA LEU A 26 -0.80 9.71 3.90
C LEU A 26 -0.79 8.33 3.28
N GLY A 27 -1.82 7.54 3.58
CA GLY A 27 -2.11 6.25 2.97
C GLY A 27 -3.58 6.13 2.59
N LEU A 28 -3.86 5.46 1.48
CA LEU A 28 -5.20 5.18 0.97
C LEU A 28 -5.34 3.70 0.63
N ALA A 29 -6.31 3.04 1.21
CA ALA A 29 -6.63 1.65 0.89
C ALA A 29 -7.35 1.54 -0.45
N LEU A 30 -6.99 0.52 -1.25
CA LEU A 30 -7.50 0.29 -2.59
C LEU A 30 -8.01 -1.15 -2.75
N ASN A 31 -8.94 -1.36 -3.67
CA ASN A 31 -9.67 -2.60 -3.92
C ASN A 31 -8.87 -3.71 -4.65
N ARG A 32 -7.63 -3.94 -4.26
CA ARG A 32 -6.81 -5.10 -4.59
C ARG A 32 -6.48 -5.81 -3.29
N TYR A 33 -6.52 -7.14 -3.27
CA TYR A 33 -6.56 -7.85 -2.00
C TYR A 33 -5.47 -8.91 -1.86
N LEU A 34 -5.04 -9.08 -0.61
CA LEU A 34 -4.37 -10.26 -0.11
C LEU A 34 -5.34 -11.03 0.76
N VAL A 35 -5.57 -12.30 0.45
CA VAL A 35 -6.33 -13.22 1.28
C VAL A 35 -5.37 -14.28 1.79
N ALA A 36 -5.32 -14.47 3.10
CA ALA A 36 -4.52 -15.50 3.75
C ALA A 36 -5.39 -16.37 4.64
N SER A 37 -5.14 -17.68 4.64
CA SER A 37 -5.86 -18.64 5.47
C SER A 37 -4.89 -19.67 6.07
N PHE A 38 -5.28 -20.24 7.20
CA PHE A 38 -4.52 -21.31 7.83
C PHE A 38 -5.46 -22.42 8.30
N GLU A 39 -5.06 -23.65 7.99
CA GLU A 39 -5.71 -24.89 8.45
C GLU A 39 -4.72 -25.65 9.34
N PRO A 40 -4.99 -25.73 10.67
CA PRO A 40 -4.14 -26.50 11.58
C PRO A 40 -4.13 -28.00 11.25
N GLY A 41 -2.95 -28.62 11.27
CA GLY A 41 -2.81 -30.05 11.02
C GLY A 41 -1.39 -30.45 10.67
N GLY A 42 -1.15 -31.74 10.51
CA GLY A 42 0.20 -32.23 10.13
C GLY A 42 1.26 -32.02 11.20
N ASN A 43 2.53 -32.10 10.79
CA ASN A 43 3.70 -32.04 11.67
C ASN A 43 4.66 -30.90 11.32
N ALA A 44 4.35 -30.10 10.28
CA ALA A 44 5.14 -28.99 9.82
C ALA A 44 4.25 -27.89 9.26
N LEU A 45 4.81 -26.69 9.08
CA LEU A 45 4.18 -25.59 8.36
C LEU A 45 4.42 -25.81 6.86
N GLU A 46 3.34 -25.92 6.11
CA GLU A 46 3.35 -25.96 4.64
C GLU A 46 2.79 -24.62 4.11
N CYS A 47 3.45 -24.03 3.11
CA CYS A 47 3.04 -22.75 2.52
C CYS A 47 2.62 -22.95 1.07
N VAL A 48 1.49 -22.35 0.68
CA VAL A 48 0.95 -22.39 -0.69
C VAL A 48 0.65 -20.96 -1.15
N TRP A 49 1.24 -20.56 -2.26
CA TRP A 49 1.18 -19.20 -2.80
C TRP A 49 0.47 -19.18 -4.15
N ASP A 50 -0.41 -18.19 -4.36
CA ASP A 50 -1.16 -18.02 -5.59
C ASP A 50 -1.29 -16.54 -6.01
N GLY A 51 -1.74 -16.29 -7.24
CA GLY A 51 -1.85 -14.95 -7.82
C GLY A 51 -0.48 -14.28 -7.98
N THR A 52 -0.34 -13.04 -7.55
CA THR A 52 0.93 -12.29 -7.63
C THR A 52 2.02 -12.86 -6.73
N LEU A 53 1.68 -13.77 -5.80
CA LEU A 53 2.63 -14.44 -4.91
C LEU A 53 3.23 -15.72 -5.52
N ALA A 54 2.60 -16.32 -6.52
CA ALA A 54 3.00 -17.62 -7.08
C ALA A 54 4.45 -17.67 -7.61
N ASN A 55 4.97 -16.53 -8.07
CA ASN A 55 6.33 -16.41 -8.62
C ASN A 55 7.27 -15.63 -7.70
N LEU A 56 6.97 -15.59 -6.41
CA LEU A 56 7.82 -14.86 -5.44
C LEU A 56 9.08 -15.68 -5.17
N GLU A 57 10.22 -15.20 -5.62
CA GLU A 57 11.53 -15.80 -5.34
C GLU A 57 12.01 -15.45 -3.92
N VAL A 58 11.19 -15.77 -2.91
CA VAL A 58 11.50 -15.52 -1.49
C VAL A 58 11.34 -16.84 -0.75
N THR A 59 12.35 -17.22 0.03
CA THR A 59 12.23 -18.39 0.91
C THR A 59 11.18 -18.14 1.98
N ASP A 60 10.53 -19.19 2.49
CA ASP A 60 9.52 -19.04 3.57
C ASP A 60 10.09 -18.31 4.79
N ASN A 61 11.39 -18.45 5.05
CA ASN A 61 12.06 -17.75 6.16
C ASN A 61 12.16 -16.23 5.95
N ASP A 62 12.18 -15.75 4.72
CA ASP A 62 12.28 -14.34 4.35
C ASP A 62 10.91 -13.75 3.97
N ASN A 63 9.86 -14.58 3.96
CA ASN A 63 8.50 -14.15 3.63
C ASN A 63 7.89 -13.37 4.80
N LEU A 64 7.48 -12.12 4.54
CA LEU A 64 6.97 -11.21 5.55
C LEU A 64 5.69 -11.73 6.24
N LEU A 65 4.79 -12.40 5.49
CA LEU A 65 3.57 -12.99 6.03
C LEU A 65 3.93 -14.14 6.97
N VAL A 66 4.77 -15.08 6.52
CA VAL A 66 5.22 -16.21 7.35
C VAL A 66 5.97 -15.73 8.58
N GLY A 67 6.85 -14.75 8.41
CA GLY A 67 7.63 -14.17 9.52
C GLY A 67 6.75 -13.53 10.59
N ALA A 68 5.72 -12.77 10.20
CA ALA A 68 4.77 -12.20 11.14
C ALA A 68 3.89 -13.28 11.82
N PHE A 69 3.41 -14.25 11.03
CA PHE A 69 2.60 -15.36 11.51
C PHE A 69 3.35 -16.22 12.54
N THR A 70 4.54 -16.69 12.22
CA THR A 70 5.33 -17.56 13.10
C THR A 70 5.80 -16.83 14.36
N ARG A 71 6.05 -15.52 14.27
CA ARG A 71 6.44 -14.71 15.44
C ARG A 71 5.37 -14.70 16.52
N ILE A 72 4.08 -14.58 16.15
CA ILE A 72 2.98 -14.61 17.11
C ILE A 72 2.86 -16.00 17.76
N PHE A 73 3.02 -17.07 17.00
CA PHE A 73 3.06 -18.42 17.55
C PHE A 73 4.22 -18.60 18.55
N ASN A 74 5.42 -18.13 18.19
CA ASN A 74 6.61 -18.21 19.04
C ASN A 74 6.45 -17.44 20.36
N GLN A 75 5.73 -16.31 20.36
CA GLN A 75 5.41 -15.56 21.58
C GLN A 75 4.56 -16.37 22.56
N GLU A 76 3.76 -17.31 22.06
CA GLU A 76 2.94 -18.23 22.88
C GLU A 76 3.67 -19.56 23.17
N GLY A 77 4.95 -19.68 22.79
CA GLY A 77 5.71 -20.92 22.94
C GLY A 77 5.25 -22.08 22.04
N LEU A 78 4.56 -21.77 20.94
CA LEU A 78 4.00 -22.72 19.98
C LEU A 78 4.75 -22.68 18.66
N ILE A 79 4.73 -23.81 17.96
CA ILE A 79 5.21 -23.95 16.58
C ILE A 79 4.01 -24.20 15.70
N PRO A 80 3.76 -23.37 14.65
CA PRO A 80 2.63 -23.61 13.76
C PRO A 80 2.85 -24.86 12.92
N CYS A 81 1.89 -25.79 12.95
CA CYS A 81 1.83 -26.95 12.09
C CYS A 81 0.50 -26.95 11.36
N GLY A 82 0.53 -27.01 10.04
CA GLY A 82 -0.64 -26.89 9.18
C GLY A 82 -0.32 -26.31 7.82
N VAL A 83 -1.37 -25.93 7.10
CA VAL A 83 -1.24 -25.36 5.74
C VAL A 83 -1.61 -23.88 5.77
N LEU A 84 -0.63 -23.03 5.51
CA LEU A 84 -0.79 -21.59 5.30
C LEU A 84 -0.94 -21.32 3.79
N ARG A 85 -2.09 -20.80 3.38
CA ARG A 85 -2.36 -20.43 1.99
C ARG A 85 -2.51 -18.93 1.87
N ALA A 86 -1.95 -18.34 0.82
CA ALA A 86 -2.24 -16.95 0.49
C ALA A 86 -2.36 -16.75 -1.02
N THR A 87 -3.38 -15.97 -1.38
CA THR A 87 -3.63 -15.50 -2.75
C THR A 87 -3.64 -14.00 -2.76
N SER A 88 -3.00 -13.38 -3.75
CA SER A 88 -2.97 -11.93 -3.86
C SER A 88 -3.14 -11.48 -5.31
N ASP A 89 -3.86 -10.38 -5.50
CA ASP A 89 -3.88 -9.60 -6.75
C ASP A 89 -3.16 -8.24 -6.62
N ILE A 90 -2.48 -8.02 -5.49
CA ILE A 90 -1.68 -6.81 -5.23
C ILE A 90 -0.36 -6.90 -6.00
N PRO A 91 -0.07 -5.99 -6.93
CA PRO A 91 1.22 -5.95 -7.62
C PRO A 91 2.39 -5.70 -6.66
N ILE A 92 3.40 -6.58 -6.73
CA ILE A 92 4.55 -6.53 -5.81
C ILE A 92 5.57 -5.49 -6.25
N SER A 93 6.12 -4.71 -5.29
CA SER A 93 7.15 -3.68 -5.53
C SER A 93 6.72 -2.57 -6.51
N ARG A 94 5.45 -2.23 -6.55
CA ARG A 94 4.88 -1.20 -7.42
C ARG A 94 4.11 -0.11 -6.66
N GLY A 95 4.50 0.12 -5.39
CA GLY A 95 3.94 1.19 -4.58
C GLY A 95 2.49 0.95 -4.13
N LEU A 96 2.06 -0.32 -4.04
CA LEU A 96 0.71 -0.71 -3.61
C LEU A 96 0.65 -1.41 -2.24
N GLY A 97 1.63 -1.21 -1.38
CA GLY A 97 1.59 -1.62 0.02
C GLY A 97 1.58 -3.14 0.27
N SER A 98 2.06 -3.96 -0.69
CA SER A 98 2.07 -5.42 -0.57
C SER A 98 2.83 -5.92 0.67
N SER A 99 3.92 -5.25 1.07
CA SER A 99 4.69 -5.55 2.29
C SER A 99 3.85 -5.36 3.55
N ALA A 100 3.20 -4.20 3.69
CA ALA A 100 2.34 -3.90 4.82
C ALA A 100 1.16 -4.88 4.92
N ALA A 101 0.50 -5.18 3.79
CA ALA A 101 -0.58 -6.17 3.75
C ALA A 101 -0.10 -7.55 4.20
N ALA A 102 1.09 -8.01 3.78
CA ALA A 102 1.65 -9.29 4.17
C ALA A 102 1.93 -9.39 5.69
N VAL A 103 2.56 -8.36 6.28
CA VAL A 103 2.84 -8.33 7.73
C VAL A 103 1.55 -8.32 8.54
N LEU A 104 0.59 -7.47 8.17
CA LEU A 104 -0.71 -7.40 8.86
C LEU A 104 -1.50 -8.69 8.73
N ALA A 105 -1.48 -9.34 7.54
CA ALA A 105 -2.12 -10.62 7.32
C ALA A 105 -1.54 -11.70 8.23
N GLY A 106 -0.21 -11.84 8.27
CA GLY A 106 0.44 -12.83 9.12
C GLY A 106 0.16 -12.60 10.60
N TYR A 107 0.21 -11.34 11.05
CA TYR A 107 -0.06 -10.97 12.44
C TYR A 107 -1.49 -11.34 12.87
N ASP A 108 -2.51 -10.87 12.14
CA ASP A 108 -3.90 -11.07 12.56
C ASP A 108 -4.39 -12.49 12.29
N LEU A 109 -3.92 -13.16 11.22
CA LEU A 109 -4.21 -14.56 10.96
C LEU A 109 -3.72 -15.45 12.12
N ALA A 110 -2.48 -15.25 12.60
CA ALA A 110 -1.97 -16.02 13.73
C ALA A 110 -2.81 -15.82 14.99
N ARG A 111 -3.21 -14.58 15.28
CA ARG A 111 -4.11 -14.28 16.40
C ARG A 111 -5.48 -14.94 16.26
N ALA A 112 -6.04 -14.93 15.04
CA ALA A 112 -7.31 -15.59 14.75
C ALA A 112 -7.23 -17.11 14.97
N VAL A 113 -6.17 -17.76 14.46
CA VAL A 113 -5.91 -19.20 14.65
C VAL A 113 -5.77 -19.57 16.12
N LEU A 114 -5.16 -18.70 16.92
CA LEU A 114 -4.99 -18.84 18.38
C LEU A 114 -6.25 -18.42 19.17
N ASN A 115 -7.37 -18.16 18.51
CA ASN A 115 -8.62 -17.68 19.11
C ASN A 115 -8.47 -16.40 19.95
N LYS A 116 -7.49 -15.56 19.58
CA LYS A 116 -7.27 -14.26 20.23
C LYS A 116 -8.08 -13.15 19.57
N PRO A 117 -8.53 -12.16 20.35
CA PRO A 117 -9.20 -11.00 19.78
C PRO A 117 -8.27 -10.26 18.81
N ARG A 118 -8.84 -9.53 17.87
CA ARG A 118 -8.11 -8.61 17.00
C ARG A 118 -7.35 -7.57 17.84
N ASP A 119 -6.16 -7.21 17.38
CA ASP A 119 -5.27 -6.25 18.05
C ASP A 119 -4.67 -5.30 17.00
N ASP A 120 -5.44 -4.30 16.64
CA ASP A 120 -5.07 -3.35 15.58
C ASP A 120 -3.83 -2.53 15.96
N THR A 121 -3.68 -2.20 17.23
CA THR A 121 -2.51 -1.47 17.72
C THR A 121 -1.24 -2.30 17.57
N GLY A 122 -1.25 -3.55 18.03
CA GLY A 122 -0.10 -4.45 17.90
C GLY A 122 0.23 -4.76 16.43
N ALA A 123 -0.78 -4.99 15.60
CA ALA A 123 -0.61 -5.21 14.16
C ALA A 123 0.05 -4.00 13.47
N PHE A 124 -0.43 -2.80 13.78
CA PHE A 124 0.12 -1.56 13.23
C PHE A 124 1.58 -1.32 13.66
N VAL A 125 1.86 -1.48 14.96
CA VAL A 125 3.22 -1.32 15.50
C VAL A 125 4.19 -2.31 14.84
N GLU A 126 3.76 -3.57 14.65
CA GLU A 126 4.58 -4.58 13.97
C GLU A 126 4.88 -4.21 12.52
N ALA A 127 3.87 -3.81 11.75
CA ALA A 127 4.05 -3.39 10.35
C ALA A 127 4.90 -2.13 10.24
N HIS A 128 4.67 -1.13 11.10
CA HIS A 128 5.47 0.09 11.16
C HIS A 128 6.95 -0.21 11.49
N ARG A 129 7.21 -1.10 12.44
CA ARG A 129 8.57 -1.52 12.79
C ARG A 129 9.28 -2.21 11.63
N GLN A 130 8.56 -3.03 10.86
CA GLN A 130 9.10 -3.79 9.74
C GLN A 130 9.49 -2.88 8.55
N ASP A 131 8.63 -1.94 8.20
CA ASP A 131 8.81 -1.09 7.02
C ASP A 131 9.54 0.23 7.35
N GLY A 132 9.54 0.67 8.62
CA GLY A 132 10.09 1.96 9.06
C GLY A 132 9.16 3.14 8.77
N HIS A 133 7.94 2.88 8.28
CA HIS A 133 6.87 3.85 8.01
C HIS A 133 5.51 3.15 8.11
N GLY A 134 4.45 3.90 8.38
CA GLY A 134 3.17 3.28 8.78
C GLY A 134 1.98 3.58 7.89
N GLU A 135 2.09 4.46 6.89
CA GLU A 135 0.93 4.96 6.15
C GLU A 135 0.24 3.89 5.31
N ASN A 136 1.02 2.96 4.71
CA ASN A 136 0.46 1.80 4.02
C ASN A 136 -0.26 0.86 5.00
N ALA A 137 0.37 0.59 6.15
CA ALA A 137 -0.22 -0.27 7.18
C ALA A 137 -1.49 0.34 7.78
N ALA A 138 -1.50 1.65 8.03
CA ALA A 138 -2.68 2.36 8.52
C ALA A 138 -3.86 2.21 7.56
N ALA A 139 -3.64 2.44 6.26
CA ALA A 139 -4.67 2.30 5.24
C ALA A 139 -5.14 0.84 5.10
N CYS A 140 -4.23 -0.14 5.01
CA CYS A 140 -4.59 -1.56 4.93
C CYS A 140 -5.40 -2.03 6.14
N LEU A 141 -5.10 -1.51 7.33
CA LEU A 141 -5.72 -1.92 8.58
C LEU A 141 -7.12 -1.32 8.77
N HIS A 142 -7.27 -0.02 8.50
CA HIS A 142 -8.50 0.73 8.78
C HIS A 142 -9.40 0.93 7.56
N GLY A 143 -8.85 0.81 6.36
CA GLY A 143 -9.53 1.22 5.13
C GLY A 143 -9.55 2.74 4.94
N GLY A 144 -10.00 3.19 3.77
CA GLY A 144 -10.13 4.59 3.41
C GLY A 144 -8.80 5.34 3.36
N LEU A 145 -8.90 6.66 3.47
CA LEU A 145 -7.77 7.57 3.55
C LEU A 145 -7.37 7.76 5.01
N CYS A 146 -6.10 7.56 5.33
CA CYS A 146 -5.55 7.72 6.66
C CYS A 146 -4.31 8.60 6.65
N ALA A 147 -4.08 9.32 7.75
CA ALA A 147 -2.79 9.92 8.06
C ALA A 147 -2.13 9.20 9.24
N VAL A 148 -0.81 9.11 9.21
CA VAL A 148 0.00 8.66 10.34
C VAL A 148 0.72 9.87 10.94
N VAL A 149 0.46 10.11 12.21
CA VAL A 149 1.15 11.16 12.99
C VAL A 149 2.24 10.51 13.82
N HIS A 150 3.48 10.88 13.55
CA HIS A 150 4.61 10.40 14.34
C HIS A 150 4.53 10.96 15.76
N HIS A 151 4.54 10.08 16.74
CA HIS A 151 4.51 10.43 18.15
C HIS A 151 5.63 9.63 18.89
N PRO A 152 6.33 10.21 19.87
CA PRO A 152 7.47 9.58 20.54
C PRO A 152 7.18 8.18 21.13
N ASN A 153 5.96 7.96 21.59
CA ASN A 153 5.61 6.67 22.23
C ASN A 153 5.09 5.66 21.21
N ASN A 154 4.13 6.07 20.37
CA ASN A 154 3.55 5.26 19.30
C ASN A 154 2.99 6.16 18.20
N PRO A 155 3.14 5.83 16.92
CA PRO A 155 2.47 6.55 15.84
C PRO A 155 0.95 6.48 16.00
N ILE A 156 0.26 7.56 15.67
CA ILE A 156 -1.20 7.67 15.77
C ILE A 156 -1.79 7.62 14.36
N ILE A 157 -2.79 6.78 14.16
CA ILE A 157 -3.56 6.72 12.92
C ILE A 157 -4.74 7.68 13.01
N VAL A 158 -4.88 8.54 12.03
CA VAL A 158 -5.97 9.50 11.90
C VAL A 158 -6.76 9.20 10.64
N PRO A 159 -7.97 8.64 10.72
CA PRO A 159 -8.86 8.50 9.57
C PRO A 159 -9.23 9.86 9.01
N LEU A 160 -9.20 9.98 7.67
CA LEU A 160 -9.48 11.21 6.94
C LEU A 160 -10.70 11.04 6.05
N LYS A 161 -11.38 12.15 5.75
CA LYS A 161 -12.50 12.14 4.81
C LYS A 161 -12.00 12.06 3.37
N LEU A 162 -12.68 11.23 2.59
CA LEU A 162 -12.50 11.13 1.15
C LEU A 162 -13.85 11.29 0.46
N SER A 163 -13.95 12.26 -0.43
CA SER A 163 -15.15 12.47 -1.24
C SER A 163 -15.35 11.32 -2.22
N SER A 164 -16.57 10.83 -2.37
CA SER A 164 -16.93 9.79 -3.34
C SER A 164 -16.78 10.24 -4.80
N ARG A 165 -16.59 11.52 -5.04
CA ARG A 165 -16.28 12.07 -6.37
C ARG A 165 -14.86 11.70 -6.82
N VAL A 166 -13.92 11.54 -5.90
CA VAL A 166 -12.51 11.30 -6.22
C VAL A 166 -12.29 9.87 -6.69
N GLY A 167 -11.97 9.71 -7.95
CA GLY A 167 -11.54 8.46 -8.55
C GLY A 167 -10.00 8.38 -8.64
N PHE A 168 -9.50 7.17 -8.74
CA PHE A 168 -8.07 6.88 -8.84
C PHE A 168 -7.81 5.99 -10.06
N ALA A 169 -6.93 6.43 -10.95
CA ALA A 169 -6.42 5.64 -12.06
C ALA A 169 -4.97 5.25 -11.79
N TYR A 170 -4.63 3.99 -11.99
CA TYR A 170 -3.31 3.46 -11.65
C TYR A 170 -2.65 2.78 -12.85
N VAL A 171 -1.36 3.03 -13.02
CA VAL A 171 -0.51 2.32 -13.99
C VAL A 171 0.84 1.97 -13.38
N ALA A 172 1.47 0.90 -13.88
CA ALA A 172 2.83 0.56 -13.50
C ALA A 172 3.56 -0.19 -14.63
N PRO A 173 4.88 0.01 -14.78
CA PRO A 173 5.71 -0.84 -15.63
C PRO A 173 5.84 -2.24 -15.02
N SER A 174 6.25 -3.22 -15.85
CA SER A 174 6.53 -4.59 -15.36
C SER A 174 7.66 -4.64 -14.33
N LYS A 175 8.59 -3.71 -14.38
CA LYS A 175 9.74 -3.63 -13.46
C LYS A 175 9.37 -2.87 -12.18
N GLY A 176 9.45 -3.57 -11.04
CA GLY A 176 9.26 -2.97 -9.71
C GLY A 176 10.48 -2.21 -9.20
N ILE A 177 10.24 -1.35 -8.20
CA ILE A 177 11.30 -0.62 -7.47
C ILE A 177 11.17 -0.97 -5.99
N SER A 178 12.29 -1.39 -5.37
CA SER A 178 12.29 -1.62 -3.93
C SER A 178 12.25 -0.29 -3.16
N THR A 179 11.48 -0.25 -2.08
CA THR A 179 11.39 0.92 -1.18
C THR A 179 12.77 1.37 -0.68
N ARG A 180 13.67 0.41 -0.41
CA ARG A 180 15.06 0.71 -0.03
C ARG A 180 15.80 1.51 -1.10
N LYS A 181 15.67 1.14 -2.40
CA LYS A 181 16.27 1.90 -3.51
C LYS A 181 15.65 3.30 -3.62
N ALA A 182 14.33 3.39 -3.52
CA ALA A 182 13.60 4.67 -3.60
C ALA A 182 13.90 5.63 -2.43
N ARG A 183 14.29 5.12 -1.26
CA ARG A 183 14.73 5.95 -0.12
C ARG A 183 16.16 6.45 -0.25
N ARG A 184 17.05 5.71 -0.92
CA ARG A 184 18.47 6.08 -1.06
C ARG A 184 18.72 7.32 -1.91
N VAL A 185 17.80 7.69 -2.79
CA VAL A 185 17.93 8.87 -3.66
C VAL A 185 17.45 10.15 -3.00
N LEU A 186 16.83 10.07 -1.83
CA LEU A 186 16.29 11.23 -1.12
C LEU A 186 17.40 12.03 -0.44
N PRO A 187 17.29 13.36 -0.42
CA PRO A 187 18.20 14.23 0.34
C PRO A 187 18.04 13.93 1.85
N LYS A 188 19.11 14.10 2.60
CA LYS A 188 19.09 13.95 4.07
C LYS A 188 18.47 15.15 4.76
N GLU A 189 18.48 16.30 4.14
CA GLU A 189 18.04 17.59 4.68
C GLU A 189 17.26 18.36 3.62
N VAL A 190 16.33 19.17 4.06
CA VAL A 190 15.57 20.10 3.23
C VAL A 190 15.58 21.49 3.85
N GLY A 191 15.50 22.53 3.02
CA GLY A 191 15.43 23.89 3.52
C GLY A 191 14.09 24.19 4.20
N HIS A 192 14.08 25.15 5.14
CA HIS A 192 12.88 25.59 5.85
C HIS A 192 11.73 25.99 4.91
N GLU A 193 12.04 26.64 3.78
CA GLU A 193 11.03 27.05 2.80
C GLU A 193 10.31 25.84 2.17
N VAL A 194 11.06 24.76 1.86
CA VAL A 194 10.50 23.51 1.36
C VAL A 194 9.57 22.90 2.40
N ALA A 195 9.99 22.85 3.67
CA ALA A 195 9.15 22.36 4.75
C ALA A 195 7.84 23.15 4.90
N VAL A 196 7.91 24.49 4.85
CA VAL A 196 6.72 25.35 4.93
C VAL A 196 5.79 25.13 3.74
N ARG A 197 6.31 25.03 2.51
CA ARG A 197 5.48 24.72 1.34
C ARG A 197 4.83 23.36 1.45
N SER A 198 5.54 22.33 1.95
CA SER A 198 5.00 20.99 2.15
C SER A 198 3.85 20.97 3.16
N LEU A 199 3.92 21.75 4.26
CA LEU A 199 2.82 21.91 5.22
C LEU A 199 1.57 22.52 4.58
N GLY A 200 1.74 23.53 3.73
CA GLY A 200 0.64 24.14 2.98
C GLY A 200 0.00 23.15 2.00
N ARG A 201 0.84 22.42 1.24
CA ARG A 201 0.40 21.46 0.23
C ARG A 201 -0.36 20.28 0.84
N ILE A 202 0.15 19.66 1.90
CA ILE A 202 -0.57 18.56 2.57
C ILE A 202 -1.91 19.03 3.14
N THR A 203 -1.99 20.27 3.65
CA THR A 203 -3.24 20.85 4.12
C THR A 203 -4.24 21.01 2.97
N ALA A 204 -3.79 21.51 1.80
CA ALA A 204 -4.61 21.62 0.59
C ALA A 204 -5.07 20.23 0.11
N LEU A 205 -4.18 19.23 0.09
CA LEU A 205 -4.47 17.87 -0.36
C LEU A 205 -5.55 17.22 0.50
N VAL A 206 -5.43 17.28 1.82
CA VAL A 206 -6.42 16.69 2.76
C VAL A 206 -7.79 17.38 2.59
N GLN A 207 -7.82 18.70 2.45
CA GLN A 207 -9.08 19.42 2.19
C GLN A 207 -9.64 19.10 0.80
N GLY A 208 -8.77 19.01 -0.22
CA GLY A 208 -9.13 18.63 -1.58
C GLY A 208 -9.79 17.26 -1.62
N PHE A 209 -9.22 16.27 -0.98
CA PHE A 209 -9.80 14.92 -0.86
C PHE A 209 -11.13 14.93 -0.12
N ALA A 210 -11.23 15.66 0.99
CA ALA A 210 -12.46 15.73 1.77
C ALA A 210 -13.63 16.35 1.00
N ARG A 211 -13.36 17.31 0.11
CA ARG A 211 -14.37 18.07 -0.66
C ARG A 211 -14.57 17.58 -2.09
N GLY A 212 -13.64 16.78 -2.61
CA GLY A 212 -13.58 16.45 -4.04
C GLY A 212 -13.25 17.68 -4.88
N ASP A 213 -12.34 18.53 -4.41
CA ASP A 213 -11.95 19.79 -5.03
C ASP A 213 -10.70 19.58 -5.91
N PRO A 214 -10.83 19.65 -7.26
CA PRO A 214 -9.73 19.38 -8.18
C PRO A 214 -8.55 20.34 -8.02
N GLU A 215 -8.81 21.62 -7.73
CA GLU A 215 -7.75 22.63 -7.62
C GLU A 215 -6.90 22.39 -6.36
N LEU A 216 -7.55 22.14 -5.21
CA LEU A 216 -6.85 21.84 -3.98
C LEU A 216 -6.06 20.53 -4.07
N ILE A 217 -6.60 19.50 -4.76
CA ILE A 217 -5.89 18.25 -5.01
C ILE A 217 -4.67 18.50 -5.90
N ARG A 218 -4.81 19.27 -6.98
CA ARG A 218 -3.72 19.60 -7.89
C ARG A 218 -2.57 20.32 -7.19
N ILE A 219 -2.88 21.34 -6.39
CA ILE A 219 -1.88 22.09 -5.61
C ILE A 219 -1.25 21.17 -4.54
N GLY A 220 -2.09 20.35 -3.88
CA GLY A 220 -1.67 19.49 -2.79
C GLY A 220 -0.78 18.32 -3.21
N VAL A 221 -0.92 17.83 -4.44
CA VAL A 221 -0.08 16.72 -4.97
C VAL A 221 1.34 17.17 -5.31
N GLU A 222 1.56 18.48 -5.57
CA GLU A 222 2.90 18.99 -5.79
C GLU A 222 3.82 18.66 -4.61
N ASP A 223 5.00 18.12 -4.89
CA ASP A 223 5.94 17.65 -3.88
C ASP A 223 7.37 18.05 -4.19
N GLU A 224 8.13 18.35 -3.15
CA GLU A 224 9.55 18.65 -3.20
C GLU A 224 10.38 17.73 -2.29
N LEU A 225 9.71 16.80 -1.58
CA LEU A 225 10.38 15.93 -0.60
C LEU A 225 10.85 14.61 -1.21
N HIS A 226 10.08 14.03 -2.12
CA HIS A 226 10.41 12.69 -2.63
C HIS A 226 10.17 12.49 -4.13
N VAL A 227 9.10 13.04 -4.71
CA VAL A 227 8.70 12.80 -6.10
C VAL A 227 9.81 13.19 -7.08
N PRO A 228 10.41 14.40 -7.04
CA PRO A 228 11.43 14.80 -8.01
C PRO A 228 12.64 13.87 -8.03
N TYR A 229 13.01 13.32 -6.89
CA TYR A 229 14.17 12.41 -6.76
C TYR A 229 13.86 10.99 -7.23
N ARG A 230 12.61 10.53 -7.08
CA ARG A 230 12.18 9.17 -7.42
C ARG A 230 11.78 9.02 -8.88
N LEU A 231 11.36 10.09 -9.55
CA LEU A 231 10.96 10.06 -10.97
C LEU A 231 12.05 9.46 -11.85
N SER A 232 13.31 9.80 -11.61
CA SER A 232 14.46 9.27 -12.36
C SER A 232 14.68 7.76 -12.23
N LEU A 233 13.98 7.10 -11.30
CA LEU A 233 14.03 5.64 -11.11
C LEU A 233 12.98 4.90 -11.93
N ILE A 234 12.02 5.60 -12.51
CA ILE A 234 10.86 5.04 -13.22
C ILE A 234 10.97 5.45 -14.67
N ASP A 235 11.26 4.50 -15.53
CA ASP A 235 11.38 4.73 -16.96
C ASP A 235 10.06 5.31 -17.50
N SER A 236 10.15 6.43 -18.21
CA SER A 236 9.01 7.15 -18.83
C SER A 236 7.89 7.59 -17.87
N ALA A 237 8.26 7.86 -16.61
CA ALA A 237 7.29 8.37 -15.65
C ALA A 237 6.72 9.75 -16.05
N GLU A 238 7.57 10.64 -16.56
CA GLU A 238 7.16 12.00 -16.96
C GLU A 238 6.16 11.96 -18.12
N GLU A 239 6.40 11.09 -19.11
CA GLU A 239 5.49 10.90 -20.23
C GLU A 239 4.14 10.31 -19.79
N ALA A 240 4.16 9.34 -18.87
CA ALA A 240 2.92 8.78 -18.32
C ALA A 240 2.15 9.83 -17.49
N ILE A 241 2.84 10.65 -16.71
CA ILE A 241 2.24 11.76 -15.95
C ILE A 241 1.59 12.78 -16.91
N ALA A 242 2.31 13.17 -17.96
CA ALA A 242 1.78 14.09 -18.98
C ALA A 242 0.52 13.53 -19.65
N ALA A 243 0.53 12.25 -20.04
CA ALA A 243 -0.63 11.57 -20.62
C ALA A 243 -1.84 11.56 -19.68
N GLY A 244 -1.62 11.37 -18.36
CA GLY A 244 -2.68 11.46 -17.37
C GLY A 244 -3.33 12.84 -17.31
N TYR A 245 -2.54 13.90 -17.32
CA TYR A 245 -3.07 15.28 -17.38
C TYR A 245 -3.80 15.57 -18.70
N GLU A 246 -3.26 15.15 -19.84
CA GLU A 246 -3.90 15.29 -21.16
C GLU A 246 -5.23 14.55 -21.23
N ALA A 247 -5.35 13.41 -20.54
CA ALA A 247 -6.59 12.65 -20.44
C ALA A 247 -7.59 13.21 -19.42
N GLY A 248 -7.27 14.31 -18.72
CA GLY A 248 -8.18 15.01 -17.82
C GLY A 248 -8.02 14.67 -16.33
N ALA A 249 -6.89 14.10 -15.92
CA ALA A 249 -6.59 13.94 -14.49
C ALA A 249 -6.43 15.30 -13.81
N TRP A 250 -6.92 15.43 -12.60
CA TRP A 250 -6.72 16.61 -11.77
C TRP A 250 -5.28 16.71 -11.26
N ALA A 251 -4.72 15.55 -10.90
CA ALA A 251 -3.35 15.42 -10.42
C ALA A 251 -2.82 14.01 -10.72
N VAL A 252 -1.50 13.93 -10.95
CA VAL A 252 -0.81 12.65 -11.18
C VAL A 252 0.48 12.64 -10.40
N THR A 253 0.79 11.53 -9.73
CA THR A 253 2.01 11.37 -8.93
C THR A 253 2.46 9.92 -8.86
N ILE A 254 3.57 9.67 -8.18
CA ILE A 254 4.07 8.31 -7.89
C ILE A 254 3.20 7.68 -6.80
N SER A 255 2.82 6.43 -6.98
CA SER A 255 2.19 5.59 -5.94
C SER A 255 3.24 5.08 -4.97
N GLY A 256 3.16 5.45 -3.72
CA GLY A 256 4.09 5.03 -2.67
C GLY A 256 5.56 5.35 -2.99
N ALA A 257 6.37 4.29 -3.09
CA ALA A 257 7.78 4.41 -3.49
C ALA A 257 8.00 4.29 -5.01
N GLY A 258 6.94 4.03 -5.78
CA GLY A 258 6.99 3.65 -7.20
C GLY A 258 7.14 2.12 -7.34
N SER A 259 7.28 1.56 -8.51
CA SER A 259 7.26 2.19 -9.86
C SER A 259 5.87 2.60 -10.35
N GLY A 260 4.81 2.31 -9.60
CA GLY A 260 3.46 2.69 -9.96
C GLY A 260 3.26 4.21 -9.97
N ILE A 261 2.38 4.66 -10.85
CA ILE A 261 1.93 6.05 -11.00
C ILE A 261 0.42 6.05 -10.77
N ILE A 262 -0.07 7.02 -10.04
CA ILE A 262 -1.48 7.15 -9.69
C ILE A 262 -2.00 8.54 -10.05
N ALA A 263 -3.15 8.58 -10.69
CA ALA A 263 -3.86 9.80 -11.03
C ALA A 263 -5.13 9.95 -10.18
N MET A 264 -5.47 11.17 -9.80
CA MET A 264 -6.72 11.58 -9.16
C MET A 264 -7.57 12.31 -10.18
N CYS A 265 -8.85 11.95 -10.27
CA CYS A 265 -9.76 12.47 -11.29
C CYS A 265 -11.22 12.36 -10.82
N ASP A 266 -12.18 12.75 -11.65
CA ASP A 266 -13.56 12.36 -11.47
C ASP A 266 -13.69 10.84 -11.59
N LEU A 267 -14.49 10.22 -10.72
CA LEU A 267 -14.65 8.77 -10.62
C LEU A 267 -14.99 8.10 -11.98
N GLU A 268 -15.78 8.77 -12.79
CA GLU A 268 -16.22 8.27 -14.12
C GLU A 268 -15.09 8.25 -15.17
N ASN A 269 -13.98 8.96 -14.94
CA ASN A 269 -12.90 9.10 -15.91
C ASN A 269 -11.71 8.16 -15.62
N THR A 270 -11.76 7.38 -14.56
CA THR A 270 -10.63 6.56 -14.09
C THR A 270 -10.12 5.56 -15.13
N GLU A 271 -11.01 4.88 -15.85
CA GLU A 271 -10.64 3.90 -16.88
C GLU A 271 -9.94 4.56 -18.06
N ALA A 272 -10.53 5.63 -18.62
CA ALA A 272 -9.97 6.35 -19.75
C ALA A 272 -8.59 6.93 -19.44
N ILE A 273 -8.38 7.44 -18.22
CA ILE A 273 -7.10 7.99 -17.79
C ILE A 273 -6.06 6.87 -17.59
N SER A 274 -6.45 5.75 -16.96
CA SER A 274 -5.52 4.63 -16.78
C SER A 274 -5.06 4.05 -18.13
N ASP A 275 -5.97 3.95 -19.11
CA ASP A 275 -5.66 3.46 -20.45
C ASP A 275 -4.73 4.42 -21.21
N ALA A 276 -5.01 5.73 -21.17
CA ALA A 276 -4.15 6.73 -21.80
C ALA A 276 -2.72 6.69 -21.24
N MET A 277 -2.57 6.66 -19.93
CA MET A 277 -1.28 6.55 -19.25
C MET A 277 -0.57 5.22 -19.61
N CYS A 278 -1.31 4.11 -19.67
CA CYS A 278 -0.76 2.79 -19.99
C CYS A 278 -0.26 2.72 -21.45
N VAL A 279 -0.98 3.29 -22.39
CA VAL A 279 -0.57 3.34 -23.82
C VAL A 279 0.78 4.04 -23.96
N VAL A 280 0.97 5.17 -23.31
CA VAL A 280 2.21 5.95 -23.38
C VAL A 280 3.34 5.19 -22.68
N LEU A 281 3.12 4.69 -21.47
CA LEU A 281 4.12 3.94 -20.71
C LEU A 281 4.58 2.69 -21.49
N SER A 282 3.65 1.92 -22.05
CA SER A 282 3.96 0.71 -22.83
C SER A 282 4.79 1.01 -24.09
N ARG A 283 4.49 2.08 -24.81
CA ARG A 283 5.24 2.48 -26.00
C ARG A 283 6.68 2.89 -25.68
N ALA A 284 6.83 3.66 -24.61
CA ALA A 284 8.11 4.21 -24.23
C ALA A 284 9.10 3.16 -23.71
N ILE A 285 8.62 2.19 -22.96
CA ILE A 285 9.47 1.11 -22.40
C ILE A 285 9.54 -0.14 -23.28
N GLY A 286 8.85 -0.16 -24.43
CA GLY A 286 8.82 -1.31 -25.35
C GLY A 286 8.10 -2.54 -24.79
N GLU A 287 7.27 -2.37 -23.76
CA GLU A 287 6.50 -3.44 -23.14
C GLU A 287 5.10 -3.54 -23.75
N SER A 288 4.67 -4.77 -24.09
CA SER A 288 3.32 -5.03 -24.57
C SER A 288 2.24 -4.96 -23.48
N ASN A 289 2.63 -5.06 -22.20
CA ASN A 289 1.72 -5.13 -21.07
C ASN A 289 2.18 -4.22 -19.92
N CYS A 290 1.70 -2.98 -19.94
CA CYS A 290 1.66 -2.12 -18.76
C CYS A 290 0.50 -2.60 -17.86
N LEU A 291 0.72 -2.65 -16.57
CA LEU A 291 -0.36 -2.86 -15.61
C LEU A 291 -1.17 -1.58 -15.48
N SER A 292 -2.47 -1.63 -15.78
CA SER A 292 -3.39 -0.51 -15.60
C SER A 292 -4.71 -0.96 -14.99
N PHE A 293 -5.32 -0.12 -14.17
CA PHE A 293 -6.66 -0.35 -13.66
C PHE A 293 -7.25 0.90 -12.99
N SER A 294 -8.58 0.96 -12.97
CA SER A 294 -9.32 1.85 -12.07
C SER A 294 -9.20 1.33 -10.64
N ALA A 295 -8.70 2.16 -9.73
CA ALA A 295 -8.54 1.82 -8.33
C ALA A 295 -9.64 2.46 -7.49
N ALA A 296 -10.52 1.64 -6.91
CA ALA A 296 -11.53 2.12 -5.98
C ALA A 296 -11.01 2.08 -4.53
N PRO A 297 -11.35 3.06 -3.69
CA PRO A 297 -11.05 3.01 -2.26
C PRO A 297 -11.72 1.80 -1.58
N ASP A 298 -10.96 1.06 -0.76
CA ASP A 298 -11.54 0.11 0.19
C ASP A 298 -11.79 0.85 1.52
N HIS A 299 -13.03 0.88 1.99
CA HIS A 299 -13.42 1.60 3.20
C HIS A 299 -13.47 0.73 4.46
N VAL A 300 -13.08 -0.53 4.38
CA VAL A 300 -13.22 -1.51 5.47
C VAL A 300 -11.88 -1.89 6.10
N GLY A 301 -10.84 -2.00 5.30
CA GLY A 301 -9.53 -2.45 5.76
C GLY A 301 -9.48 -3.96 6.04
N LEU A 302 -8.67 -4.35 7.02
CA LEU A 302 -8.48 -5.74 7.45
C LEU A 302 -9.80 -6.37 7.93
N ARG A 303 -10.11 -7.56 7.42
CA ARG A 303 -11.28 -8.39 7.79
C ARG A 303 -10.85 -9.80 8.13
N ARG A 304 -11.43 -10.36 9.18
CA ARG A 304 -11.45 -11.81 9.40
C ARG A 304 -12.62 -12.40 8.64
N LEU A 305 -12.34 -13.41 7.82
CA LEU A 305 -13.36 -14.12 7.04
C LEU A 305 -13.94 -15.26 7.88
N SER A 306 -15.25 -15.46 7.77
CA SER A 306 -16.00 -16.54 8.44
C SER A 306 -15.88 -17.87 7.71
#